data_6e33916d441c08a1925edda4d03b2b58
#
_entry.id   6e33916d441c08a1925edda4d03b2b58
#
_cell.length_a   1.000
_cell.length_b   1.000
_cell.length_c   1.000
_cell.angle_alpha   90.00
_cell.angle_beta   90.00
_cell.angle_gamma   90.00
#
_symmetry.space_group_name_H-M   'P 1'
#
loop_
_entity.id
_entity.type
_entity.pdbx_description
1 polymer ?
#
loop_
_entity_poly.entity_id
_entity_poly.type
_entity_poly.pdbx_seq_one_letter_code
_entity_poly.pdbx_strand_id
1 'polypeptide(L)'
;MNKDRNEYLAHVDWSSGRRQSMKEHSDNVAFLASEMCMLPELRDFAWMVGKLHDAGKLGSENQQDFENILLHGDGVHRNDLDHSTAGGWIGEDLIEKMIEDTRVYKAVAELLSNAIYFHHGIGDCISLKTGELVTEQRRRKEI
;
A
#
# COMPACT_ATOMS: atom_id res chain seq x y z
N MET A 1 15.09 -6.42 -28.20
CA MET A 1 14.64 -6.88 -26.88
C MET A 1 13.38 -6.10 -26.53
N ASN A 2 12.19 -6.69 -26.79
CA ASN A 2 10.94 -6.09 -26.33
C ASN A 2 10.90 -6.18 -24.81
N LYS A 3 11.16 -5.08 -24.11
CA LYS A 3 10.78 -4.95 -22.71
C LYS A 3 9.28 -4.76 -22.68
N ASP A 4 8.59 -5.63 -21.97
CA ASP A 4 7.17 -5.47 -21.65
C ASP A 4 6.95 -4.09 -21.06
N ARG A 5 6.33 -3.19 -21.83
CA ARG A 5 6.00 -1.82 -21.42
C ARG A 5 4.85 -1.75 -20.41
N ASN A 6 4.44 -2.90 -19.85
CA ASN A 6 3.27 -3.04 -18.99
C ASN A 6 3.61 -3.48 -17.56
N GLU A 7 4.85 -3.34 -17.11
CA GLU A 7 5.17 -3.69 -15.74
C GLU A 7 5.02 -2.46 -14.84
N TYR A 8 4.06 -2.51 -13.92
CA TYR A 8 3.88 -1.48 -12.90
C TYR A 8 5.10 -1.40 -12.00
N LEU A 9 5.57 -0.18 -11.73
CA LEU A 9 6.75 0.11 -10.94
C LEU A 9 6.39 0.37 -9.47
N ALA A 10 7.21 -0.13 -8.55
CA ALA A 10 7.14 0.16 -7.12
C ALA A 10 8.20 1.19 -6.72
N HIS A 11 9.41 1.05 -7.28
CA HIS A 11 10.53 1.92 -7.01
C HIS A 11 11.37 2.14 -8.26
N VAL A 12 11.97 3.33 -8.32
CA VAL A 12 12.94 3.71 -9.35
C VAL A 12 14.12 4.41 -8.68
N ASP A 13 15.32 4.13 -9.16
CA ASP A 13 16.54 4.87 -8.81
C ASP A 13 17.03 5.57 -10.07
N TRP A 14 16.86 6.87 -10.10
CA TRP A 14 17.27 7.70 -11.23
C TRP A 14 18.76 7.60 -11.52
N SER A 15 19.59 7.57 -10.48
CA SER A 15 21.05 7.62 -10.63
C SER A 15 21.62 6.37 -11.30
N SER A 16 21.04 5.22 -11.02
CA SER A 16 21.45 3.94 -11.60
C SER A 16 20.54 3.43 -12.72
N GLY A 17 19.37 4.06 -12.91
CA GLY A 17 18.32 3.59 -13.80
C GLY A 17 17.66 2.28 -13.38
N ARG A 18 17.87 1.84 -12.12
CA ARG A 18 17.25 0.62 -11.59
C ARG A 18 15.76 0.80 -11.43
N ARG A 19 15.04 -0.27 -11.69
CA ARG A 19 13.58 -0.35 -11.56
C ARG A 19 13.24 -1.59 -10.75
N GLN A 20 12.28 -1.47 -9.86
CA GLN A 20 11.67 -2.59 -9.16
C GLN A 20 10.20 -2.65 -9.52
N SER A 21 9.73 -3.80 -9.98
CA SER A 21 8.32 -3.96 -10.30
C SER A 21 7.46 -4.07 -9.03
N MET A 22 6.19 -3.66 -9.16
CA MET A 22 5.19 -3.85 -8.09
C MET A 22 5.07 -5.32 -7.69
N LYS A 23 5.12 -6.23 -8.67
CA LYS A 23 5.06 -7.66 -8.39
C LYS A 23 6.22 -8.13 -7.52
N GLU A 24 7.44 -7.85 -7.93
CA GLU A 24 8.64 -8.23 -7.19
C GLU A 24 8.67 -7.61 -5.78
N HIS A 25 8.37 -6.32 -5.70
CA HIS A 25 8.35 -5.60 -4.43
C HIS A 25 7.31 -6.20 -3.47
N SER A 26 6.06 -6.31 -3.90
CA SER A 26 4.98 -6.82 -3.05
C SER A 26 5.17 -8.28 -2.65
N ASP A 27 5.73 -9.14 -3.54
CA ASP A 27 6.05 -10.53 -3.21
C ASP A 27 7.13 -10.61 -2.13
N ASN A 28 8.19 -9.81 -2.23
CA ASN A 28 9.28 -9.78 -1.26
C ASN A 28 8.81 -9.26 0.10
N VAL A 29 8.04 -8.17 0.12
CA VAL A 29 7.51 -7.60 1.38
C VAL A 29 6.52 -8.56 2.03
N ALA A 30 5.63 -9.20 1.27
CA ALA A 30 4.70 -10.19 1.79
C ALA A 30 5.42 -11.38 2.41
N PHE A 31 6.44 -11.92 1.73
CA PHE A 31 7.26 -12.99 2.25
C PHE A 31 7.94 -12.60 3.56
N LEU A 32 8.63 -11.46 3.58
CA LEU A 32 9.30 -10.98 4.80
C LEU A 32 8.33 -10.73 5.95
N ALA A 33 7.19 -10.11 5.70
CA ALA A 33 6.18 -9.86 6.72
C ALA A 33 5.65 -11.16 7.33
N SER A 34 5.38 -12.17 6.50
CA SER A 34 4.97 -13.50 6.95
C SER A 34 6.03 -14.20 7.78
N GLU A 35 7.29 -14.21 7.31
CA GLU A 35 8.41 -14.86 8.02
C GLU A 35 8.76 -14.18 9.34
N MET A 36 8.65 -12.86 9.41
CA MET A 36 8.92 -12.09 10.64
C MET A 36 7.75 -12.11 11.62
N CYS A 37 6.56 -12.58 11.22
CA CYS A 37 5.40 -12.67 12.10
C CYS A 37 5.62 -13.73 13.18
N MET A 38 5.72 -13.29 14.42
CA MET A 38 5.97 -14.16 15.58
C MET A 38 4.76 -15.05 15.94
N LEU A 39 3.55 -14.66 15.49
CA LEU A 39 2.31 -15.39 15.74
C LEU A 39 1.96 -16.21 14.49
N PRO A 40 2.11 -17.55 14.51
CA PRO A 40 1.85 -18.39 13.34
C PRO A 40 0.46 -18.19 12.75
N GLU A 41 -0.54 -17.94 13.60
CA GLU A 41 -1.95 -17.75 13.21
C GLU A 41 -2.19 -16.46 12.43
N LEU A 42 -1.25 -15.50 12.50
CA LEU A 42 -1.32 -14.22 11.81
C LEU A 42 -0.42 -14.13 10.58
N ARG A 43 0.30 -15.19 10.22
CA ARG A 43 1.24 -15.16 9.08
C ARG A 43 0.55 -14.85 7.76
N ASP A 44 -0.60 -15.46 7.50
CA ASP A 44 -1.36 -15.19 6.27
C ASP A 44 -1.88 -13.76 6.24
N PHE A 45 -2.30 -13.23 7.39
CA PHE A 45 -2.69 -11.82 7.51
C PHE A 45 -1.49 -10.90 7.25
N ALA A 46 -0.33 -11.17 7.86
CA ALA A 46 0.89 -10.39 7.64
C ALA A 46 1.33 -10.44 6.16
N TRP A 47 1.22 -11.61 5.52
CA TRP A 47 1.47 -11.76 4.10
C TRP A 47 0.54 -10.87 3.27
N MET A 48 -0.75 -10.85 3.58
CA MET A 48 -1.75 -10.02 2.89
C MET A 48 -1.46 -8.53 3.06
N VAL A 49 -1.12 -8.08 4.28
CA VAL A 49 -0.68 -6.69 4.53
C VAL A 49 0.51 -6.35 3.64
N GLY A 50 1.54 -7.21 3.62
CA GLY A 50 2.73 -7.02 2.78
C GLY A 50 2.42 -6.97 1.29
N LYS A 51 1.44 -7.74 0.81
CA LYS A 51 0.99 -7.70 -0.59
C LYS A 51 0.31 -6.40 -0.98
N LEU A 52 -0.43 -5.79 -0.06
CA LEU A 52 -1.34 -4.67 -0.34
C LEU A 52 -0.80 -3.31 0.10
N HIS A 53 0.28 -3.25 0.93
CA HIS A 53 0.75 -2.01 1.53
C HIS A 53 0.97 -0.88 0.52
N ASP A 54 1.48 -1.21 -0.65
CA ASP A 54 1.80 -0.29 -1.74
C ASP A 54 0.81 -0.38 -2.92
N ALA A 55 -0.33 -1.07 -2.79
CA ALA A 55 -1.28 -1.27 -3.89
C ALA A 55 -1.78 0.05 -4.50
N GLY A 56 -1.84 1.12 -3.71
CA GLY A 56 -2.19 2.44 -4.22
C GLY A 56 -1.20 3.00 -5.25
N LYS A 57 0.04 2.51 -5.31
CA LYS A 57 1.02 2.90 -6.33
C LYS A 57 0.66 2.40 -7.74
N LEU A 58 -0.29 1.48 -7.87
CA LEU A 58 -0.78 1.01 -9.18
C LEU A 58 -1.58 2.08 -9.94
N GLY A 59 -1.98 3.16 -9.27
CA GLY A 59 -2.66 4.28 -9.92
C GLY A 59 -1.83 4.91 -11.04
N SER A 60 -2.51 5.34 -12.11
CA SER A 60 -1.88 5.88 -13.31
C SER A 60 -0.97 7.08 -13.03
N GLU A 61 -1.36 7.93 -12.09
CA GLU A 61 -0.60 9.13 -11.73
C GLU A 61 0.70 8.77 -11.01
N ASN A 62 0.67 7.81 -10.08
CA ASN A 62 1.89 7.29 -9.46
C ASN A 62 2.84 6.66 -10.49
N GLN A 63 2.31 5.91 -11.44
CA GLN A 63 3.13 5.30 -12.48
C GLN A 63 3.74 6.36 -13.41
N GLN A 64 3.01 7.42 -13.74
CA GLN A 64 3.52 8.54 -14.50
C GLN A 64 4.65 9.27 -13.75
N ASP A 65 4.56 9.42 -12.44
CA ASP A 65 5.62 10.02 -11.63
C ASP A 65 6.91 9.18 -11.67
N PHE A 66 6.83 7.87 -11.61
CA PHE A 66 8.00 7.01 -11.76
C PHE A 66 8.67 7.16 -13.13
N GLU A 67 7.89 7.25 -14.21
CA GLU A 67 8.42 7.52 -15.53
C GLU A 67 9.08 8.90 -15.61
N ASN A 68 8.48 9.93 -15.05
CA ASN A 68 9.02 11.28 -15.00
C ASN A 68 10.36 11.33 -14.23
N ILE A 69 10.45 10.64 -13.09
CA ILE A 69 11.69 10.53 -12.32
C ILE A 69 12.80 9.89 -13.15
N LEU A 70 12.48 8.81 -13.87
CA LEU A 70 13.46 8.13 -14.73
C LEU A 70 13.94 8.99 -15.88
N LEU A 71 13.09 9.88 -16.41
CA LEU A 71 13.41 10.75 -17.54
C LEU A 71 14.14 12.03 -17.12
N HIS A 72 13.78 12.60 -15.99
CA HIS A 72 14.15 13.96 -15.60
C HIS A 72 14.91 14.06 -14.27
N GLY A 73 15.01 12.98 -13.52
CA GLY A 73 15.69 12.93 -12.23
C GLY A 73 14.77 13.22 -11.03
N ASP A 74 15.33 13.07 -9.82
CA ASP A 74 14.60 13.20 -8.55
C ASP A 74 14.12 14.62 -8.22
N GLY A 75 14.52 15.62 -8.97
CA GLY A 75 14.06 17.02 -8.81
C GLY A 75 12.69 17.31 -9.43
N VAL A 76 12.07 16.33 -10.04
CA VAL A 76 10.73 16.46 -10.60
C VAL A 76 9.70 16.49 -9.49
N HIS A 77 8.73 17.40 -9.61
CA HIS A 77 7.63 17.50 -8.66
C HIS A 77 6.85 16.18 -8.63
N ARG A 78 6.84 15.51 -7.47
CA ARG A 78 6.02 14.33 -7.26
C ARG A 78 4.62 14.78 -6.91
N ASN A 79 3.62 14.15 -7.50
CA ASN A 79 2.27 14.28 -7.00
C ASN A 79 2.23 13.67 -5.60
N ASP A 80 1.74 14.42 -4.61
CA ASP A 80 1.56 13.96 -3.23
C ASP A 80 0.35 13.00 -3.12
N LEU A 81 0.35 11.96 -3.98
CA LEU A 81 -0.71 10.97 -3.98
C LEU A 81 -0.56 10.06 -2.78
N ASP A 82 -1.59 10.05 -1.97
CA ASP A 82 -1.66 9.22 -0.77
C ASP A 82 -1.94 7.75 -1.13
N HIS A 83 -0.89 7.08 -1.68
CA HIS A 83 -0.99 5.68 -2.09
C HIS A 83 -1.32 4.74 -0.92
N SER A 84 -0.97 5.12 0.31
CA SER A 84 -1.32 4.32 1.49
C SER A 84 -2.83 4.35 1.77
N THR A 85 -3.50 5.50 1.57
CA THR A 85 -4.97 5.58 1.67
C THR A 85 -5.63 4.73 0.58
N ALA A 86 -5.19 4.85 -0.68
CA ALA A 86 -5.72 4.04 -1.78
C ALA A 86 -5.48 2.53 -1.55
N GLY A 87 -4.30 2.15 -1.07
CA GLY A 87 -3.97 0.77 -0.71
C GLY A 87 -4.88 0.21 0.39
N GLY A 88 -5.17 1.02 1.43
CA GLY A 88 -6.09 0.65 2.50
C GLY A 88 -7.52 0.41 1.99
N TRP A 89 -8.03 1.25 1.12
CA TRP A 89 -9.37 1.05 0.51
C TRP A 89 -9.45 -0.21 -0.34
N ILE A 90 -8.40 -0.50 -1.14
CA ILE A 90 -8.32 -1.77 -1.89
C ILE A 90 -8.36 -2.96 -0.92
N GLY A 91 -7.63 -2.88 0.20
CA GLY A 91 -7.63 -3.91 1.22
C GLY A 91 -9.02 -4.11 1.85
N GLU A 92 -9.71 -3.05 2.21
CA GLU A 92 -11.09 -3.10 2.76
C GLU A 92 -12.06 -3.77 1.77
N ASP A 93 -12.05 -3.35 0.52
CA ASP A 93 -12.92 -3.92 -0.54
C ASP A 93 -12.67 -5.42 -0.76
N LEU A 94 -11.40 -5.85 -0.67
CA LEU A 94 -11.06 -7.27 -0.77
C LEU A 94 -11.59 -8.07 0.43
N ILE A 95 -11.42 -7.57 1.66
CA ILE A 95 -11.89 -8.25 2.87
C ILE A 95 -13.42 -8.33 2.88
N GLU A 96 -14.12 -7.28 2.44
CA GLU A 96 -15.58 -7.29 2.32
C GLU A 96 -16.08 -8.42 1.42
N LYS A 97 -15.37 -8.68 0.32
CA LYS A 97 -15.71 -9.75 -0.62
C LYS A 97 -15.39 -11.16 -0.10
N MET A 98 -14.48 -11.27 0.86
CA MET A 98 -13.99 -12.55 1.37
C MET A 98 -14.70 -13.03 2.64
N ILE A 99 -15.27 -12.14 3.43
CA ILE A 99 -15.81 -12.42 4.75
C ILE A 99 -17.30 -12.04 4.80
N GLU A 100 -18.16 -13.05 4.97
CA GLU A 100 -19.63 -12.86 5.04
C GLU A 100 -20.09 -12.30 6.40
N ASP A 101 -19.42 -12.68 7.52
CA ASP A 101 -19.79 -12.16 8.85
C ASP A 101 -19.38 -10.71 9.01
N THR A 102 -20.37 -9.82 9.06
CA THR A 102 -20.18 -8.36 9.12
C THR A 102 -19.34 -7.89 10.32
N ARG A 103 -19.37 -8.60 11.45
CA ARG A 103 -18.58 -8.23 12.63
C ARG A 103 -17.12 -8.62 12.45
N VAL A 104 -16.88 -9.82 11.94
CA VAL A 104 -15.52 -10.30 11.62
C VAL A 104 -14.92 -9.46 10.51
N TYR A 105 -15.68 -9.19 9.44
CA TYR A 105 -15.25 -8.29 8.37
C TYR A 105 -14.78 -6.96 8.90
N LYS A 106 -15.57 -6.25 9.70
CA LYS A 106 -15.20 -4.92 10.22
C LYS A 106 -13.91 -4.95 11.03
N ALA A 107 -13.73 -5.95 11.89
CA ALA A 107 -12.53 -6.08 12.70
C ALA A 107 -11.28 -6.35 11.83
N VAL A 108 -11.38 -7.27 10.87
CA VAL A 108 -10.26 -7.63 10.00
C VAL A 108 -9.93 -6.47 9.05
N ALA A 109 -10.94 -5.82 8.46
CA ALA A 109 -10.76 -4.67 7.59
C ALA A 109 -10.07 -3.50 8.32
N GLU A 110 -10.49 -3.21 9.57
CA GLU A 110 -9.88 -2.16 10.38
C GLU A 110 -8.41 -2.45 10.68
N LEU A 111 -8.07 -3.68 11.05
CA LEU A 111 -6.68 -4.09 11.29
C LEU A 111 -5.82 -3.99 10.03
N LEU A 112 -6.34 -4.46 8.90
CA LEU A 112 -5.64 -4.43 7.61
C LEU A 112 -5.40 -3.00 7.15
N SER A 113 -6.45 -2.17 7.17
CA SER A 113 -6.37 -0.78 6.75
C SER A 113 -5.39 0.03 7.60
N ASN A 114 -5.42 -0.13 8.93
CA ASN A 114 -4.46 0.52 9.81
C ASN A 114 -3.02 0.14 9.46
N ALA A 115 -2.73 -1.15 9.26
CA ALA A 115 -1.40 -1.61 8.89
C ALA A 115 -0.93 -1.00 7.56
N ILE A 116 -1.83 -0.87 6.59
CA ILE A 116 -1.54 -0.27 5.29
C ILE A 116 -1.41 1.25 5.39
N TYR A 117 -2.31 1.93 6.09
CA TYR A 117 -2.28 3.40 6.23
C TYR A 117 -1.00 3.90 6.89
N PHE A 118 -0.44 3.12 7.80
CA PHE A 118 0.72 3.52 8.60
C PHE A 118 2.02 2.80 8.26
N HIS A 119 2.11 2.14 7.09
CA HIS A 119 3.34 1.42 6.73
C HIS A 119 4.57 2.33 6.54
N HIS A 120 4.40 3.63 6.33
CA HIS A 120 5.48 4.61 6.30
C HIS A 120 5.90 5.14 7.68
N GLY A 121 5.20 4.77 8.73
CA GLY A 121 5.50 5.23 10.08
C GLY A 121 4.43 4.82 11.07
N ILE A 122 4.80 4.84 12.34
CA ILE A 122 3.86 4.55 13.43
C ILE A 122 2.93 5.75 13.57
N GLY A 123 1.63 5.52 13.38
CA GLY A 123 0.58 6.51 13.59
C GLY A 123 -0.37 6.09 14.70
N ASP A 124 -1.04 7.06 15.29
CA ASP A 124 -2.11 6.80 16.25
C ASP A 124 -3.39 6.36 15.54
N CYS A 125 -4.07 5.36 16.07
CA CYS A 125 -5.37 4.93 15.56
C CYS A 125 -6.46 6.00 15.76
N ILE A 126 -6.26 6.90 16.71
CA ILE A 126 -7.19 8.00 17.04
C ILE A 126 -6.47 9.33 16.79
N SER A 127 -7.12 10.19 16.04
CA SER A 127 -6.63 11.56 15.83
C SER A 127 -6.73 12.38 17.12
N LEU A 128 -5.60 12.82 17.64
CA LEU A 128 -5.55 13.69 18.83
C LEU A 128 -6.24 15.04 18.60
N LYS A 129 -6.45 15.46 17.36
CA LYS A 129 -7.10 16.72 17.02
C LYS A 129 -8.62 16.63 17.03
N THR A 130 -9.18 15.51 16.59
CA THR A 130 -10.63 15.34 16.38
C THR A 130 -11.25 14.30 17.30
N GLY A 131 -10.45 13.42 17.92
CA GLY A 131 -10.93 12.28 18.69
C GLY A 131 -11.54 11.15 17.85
N GLU A 132 -11.48 11.25 16.51
CA GLU A 132 -12.01 10.24 15.58
C GLU A 132 -10.96 9.20 15.24
N LEU A 133 -11.43 8.02 14.81
CA LEU A 133 -10.56 7.01 14.21
C LEU A 133 -9.91 7.56 12.94
N VAL A 134 -8.61 7.38 12.80
CA VAL A 134 -7.88 7.86 11.61
C VAL A 134 -8.34 7.12 10.35
N THR A 135 -8.70 5.85 10.45
CA THR A 135 -9.30 5.08 9.36
C THR A 135 -10.59 5.72 8.86
N GLU A 136 -11.48 6.17 9.76
CA GLU A 136 -12.69 6.89 9.40
C GLU A 136 -12.41 8.21 8.67
N GLN A 137 -11.39 8.94 9.09
CA GLN A 137 -10.98 10.17 8.40
C GLN A 137 -10.44 9.87 6.99
N ARG A 138 -9.65 8.79 6.84
CA ARG A 138 -9.10 8.39 5.55
C ARG A 138 -10.17 7.87 4.58
N ARG A 139 -11.19 7.16 5.08
CA ARG A 139 -12.35 6.74 4.26
C ARG A 139 -13.14 7.91 3.65
N ARG A 140 -13.06 9.09 4.25
CA ARG A 140 -13.75 10.32 3.77
C ARG A 140 -12.89 11.17 2.86
N LYS A 141 -11.62 10.82 2.64
CA LYS A 141 -10.79 11.55 1.69
C LYS A 141 -11.29 11.32 0.26
N GLU A 142 -11.34 12.39 -0.50
CA GLU A 142 -11.43 12.31 -1.95
C GLU A 142 -10.01 12.06 -2.49
N ILE A 143 -9.88 11.06 -3.37
CA ILE A 143 -8.63 10.74 -4.06
C ILE A 143 -8.78 11.18 -5.52
#